data_f71c9240138ce4573c81827a928117f4
#
_entry.id   f71c9240138ce4573c81827a928117f4
#
_cell.length_a   1.000
_cell.length_b   1.000
_cell.length_c   1.000
_cell.angle_alpha   90.00
_cell.angle_beta   90.00
_cell.angle_gamma   90.00
#
_symmetry.space_group_name_H-M   'P 1'
#
loop_
_entity.id
_entity.type
_entity.pdbx_description
1 polymer ?
#
loop_
_entity_poly.entity_id
_entity_poly.type
_entity_poly.pdbx_seq_one_letter_code
_entity_poly.pdbx_strand_id
1 'polypeptide(L)'
;MWLGEEEVEEIGRITHFFSKISVAVVELTASLAVGDTIVVKGPNTDFEQKVDSMQIEHVNVQRAEAGQSIGLKVAEHVRERDVVYKKL
;
A
#
# COMPACT_ATOMS: atom_id res chain seq x y z
N MET A 1 20.83 -2.35 -5.53
CA MET A 1 20.75 -3.80 -5.54
C MET A 1 20.18 -4.31 -4.25
N TRP A 2 19.33 -5.28 -4.32
CA TRP A 2 18.75 -5.90 -3.16
C TRP A 2 19.76 -6.82 -2.48
N LEU A 3 19.92 -6.69 -1.20
CA LEU A 3 20.96 -7.45 -0.50
C LEU A 3 20.44 -8.70 0.19
N GLY A 4 19.16 -8.96 0.11
CA GLY A 4 18.60 -10.18 0.67
C GLY A 4 18.36 -10.13 2.16
N GLU A 5 18.56 -8.99 2.79
CA GLU A 5 18.36 -8.89 4.22
C GLU A 5 16.91 -8.67 4.59
N GLU A 6 16.13 -8.17 3.66
CA GLU A 6 14.71 -7.99 3.85
C GLU A 6 14.00 -8.54 2.62
N GLU A 7 12.96 -9.30 2.86
CA GLU A 7 12.17 -9.83 1.77
C GLU A 7 10.89 -9.06 1.67
N VAL A 8 10.50 -8.74 0.46
CA VAL A 8 9.27 -8.03 0.19
C VAL A 8 8.51 -8.78 -0.90
N GLU A 9 7.21 -8.62 -0.87
CA GLU A 9 6.31 -9.19 -1.86
C GLU A 9 5.50 -8.07 -2.45
N GLU A 10 5.43 -8.01 -3.78
CA GLU A 10 4.55 -7.05 -4.43
C GLU A 10 3.12 -7.42 -4.13
N ILE A 11 2.34 -6.49 -3.59
CA ILE A 11 0.97 -6.77 -3.18
C ILE A 11 -0.05 -5.90 -3.87
N GLY A 12 0.38 -4.92 -4.66
CA GLY A 12 -0.59 -4.08 -5.34
C GLY A 12 0.05 -2.87 -5.97
N ARG A 13 -0.81 -2.01 -6.49
CA ARG A 13 -0.34 -0.79 -7.11
C ARG A 13 -1.33 0.33 -6.82
N ILE A 14 -0.81 1.56 -6.78
CA ILE A 14 -1.63 2.74 -6.54
C ILE A 14 -2.41 3.05 -7.81
N THR A 15 -3.73 3.14 -7.70
CA THR A 15 -4.59 3.50 -8.82
C THR A 15 -5.08 4.92 -8.72
N HIS A 16 -5.07 5.49 -7.51
CA HIS A 16 -5.52 6.87 -7.33
C HIS A 16 -4.99 7.39 -5.99
N PHE A 17 -4.79 8.70 -5.88
CA PHE A 17 -4.35 9.31 -4.64
C PHE A 17 -5.18 10.56 -4.36
N PHE A 18 -5.83 10.57 -3.20
CA PHE A 18 -6.61 11.71 -2.73
C PHE A 18 -5.73 12.53 -1.81
N SER A 19 -5.08 13.57 -2.38
CA SER A 19 -4.04 14.30 -1.64
C SER A 19 -4.60 15.06 -0.43
N LYS A 20 -5.84 15.49 -0.50
CA LYS A 20 -6.40 16.28 0.60
C LYS A 20 -6.58 15.48 1.87
N ILE A 21 -6.77 14.20 1.75
CA ILE A 21 -6.98 13.33 2.91
C ILE A 21 -5.87 12.30 3.05
N SER A 22 -4.87 12.36 2.18
CA SER A 22 -3.71 11.46 2.21
C SER A 22 -4.11 9.99 2.15
N VAL A 23 -5.06 9.69 1.28
CA VAL A 23 -5.53 8.31 1.11
C VAL A 23 -5.22 7.86 -0.31
N ALA A 24 -4.55 6.72 -0.41
CA ALA A 24 -4.24 6.09 -1.68
C ALA A 24 -5.22 4.94 -1.91
N VAL A 25 -5.68 4.81 -3.15
CA VAL A 25 -6.44 3.63 -3.54
C VAL A 25 -5.45 2.62 -4.10
N VAL A 26 -5.44 1.44 -3.51
CA VAL A 26 -4.51 0.38 -3.88
C VAL A 26 -5.32 -0.80 -4.40
N GLU A 27 -5.00 -1.21 -5.63
CA GLU A 27 -5.58 -2.43 -6.17
C GLU A 27 -4.66 -3.59 -5.76
N LEU A 28 -5.20 -4.49 -4.96
CA LEU A 28 -4.38 -5.56 -4.37
C LEU A 28 -4.26 -6.74 -5.30
N THR A 29 -3.04 -7.30 -5.34
CA THR A 29 -2.77 -8.56 -6.03
C THR A 29 -2.40 -9.65 -5.04
N ALA A 30 -2.35 -9.31 -3.75
CA ALA A 30 -2.10 -10.25 -2.67
C ALA A 30 -2.74 -9.68 -1.41
N SER A 31 -2.80 -10.46 -0.35
CA SER A 31 -3.46 -10.02 0.88
C SER A 31 -2.64 -8.96 1.61
N LEU A 32 -3.34 -8.13 2.38
CA LEU A 32 -2.71 -7.12 3.21
C LEU A 32 -3.54 -6.98 4.49
N ALA A 33 -2.88 -6.76 5.62
CA ALA A 33 -3.56 -6.64 6.90
C ALA A 33 -3.03 -5.42 7.66
N VAL A 34 -3.86 -4.88 8.54
CA VAL A 34 -3.43 -3.83 9.47
C VAL A 34 -2.29 -4.41 10.32
N GLY A 35 -1.24 -3.60 10.47
CA GLY A 35 -0.04 -4.04 11.18
C GLY A 35 1.09 -4.48 10.25
N ASP A 36 0.79 -4.78 9.01
CA ASP A 36 1.83 -5.08 8.04
C ASP A 36 2.64 -3.83 7.74
N THR A 37 3.90 -4.02 7.36
CA THR A 37 4.76 -2.93 6.93
C THR A 37 4.82 -2.96 5.41
N ILE A 38 4.58 -1.82 4.80
CA ILE A 38 4.61 -1.70 3.34
C ILE A 38 5.69 -0.73 2.89
N VAL A 39 6.14 -0.94 1.67
CA VAL A 39 7.07 -0.05 0.98
C VAL A 39 6.41 0.35 -0.32
N VAL A 40 6.37 1.66 -0.59
CA VAL A 40 5.81 2.17 -1.84
C VAL A 40 6.95 2.70 -2.68
N LYS A 41 7.02 2.23 -3.91
CA LYS A 41 8.12 2.59 -4.82
C LYS A 41 7.59 3.01 -6.18
N GLY A 42 8.19 4.06 -6.71
CA GLY A 42 7.91 4.56 -8.05
C GLY A 42 9.02 5.51 -8.46
N PRO A 43 8.92 6.12 -9.64
CA PRO A 43 9.98 7.02 -10.13
C PRO A 43 10.28 8.17 -9.17
N ASN A 44 9.27 8.64 -8.45
CA ASN A 44 9.42 9.75 -7.51
C ASN A 44 8.93 9.39 -6.12
N THR A 45 8.79 8.10 -5.83
CA THR A 45 8.21 7.64 -4.57
C THR A 45 9.08 6.53 -4.02
N ASP A 46 9.46 6.66 -2.75
CA ASP A 46 10.25 5.61 -2.09
C ASP A 46 10.14 5.84 -0.59
N PHE A 47 9.23 5.13 0.06
CA PHE A 47 9.11 5.22 1.51
C PHE A 47 8.48 3.95 2.05
N GLU A 48 8.59 3.81 3.36
CA GLU A 48 8.10 2.65 4.09
C GLU A 48 7.20 3.14 5.21
N GLN A 49 6.12 2.42 5.46
CA GLN A 49 5.25 2.72 6.60
C GLN A 49 4.51 1.47 7.04
N LYS A 50 4.00 1.54 8.26
CA LYS A 50 3.13 0.51 8.80
C LYS A 50 1.69 0.84 8.42
N VAL A 51 0.91 -0.20 8.15
CA VAL A 51 -0.51 -0.03 7.83
C VAL A 51 -1.27 0.16 9.13
N ASP A 52 -1.78 1.38 9.34
CA ASP A 52 -2.54 1.70 10.53
C ASP A 52 -4.04 1.48 10.32
N SER A 53 -4.52 1.72 9.12
CA SER A 53 -5.94 1.54 8.83
C SER A 53 -6.14 1.34 7.34
N MET A 54 -7.18 0.59 7.02
CA MET A 54 -7.59 0.34 5.65
C MET A 54 -9.11 0.39 5.58
N GLN A 55 -9.64 0.75 4.41
CA GLN A 55 -11.06 0.77 4.18
C GLN A 55 -11.39 0.10 2.86
N ILE A 56 -12.53 -0.57 2.83
CA ILE A 56 -13.14 -1.07 1.61
C ILE A 56 -14.53 -0.46 1.56
N GLU A 57 -14.80 0.34 0.51
CA GLU A 57 -16.09 1.03 0.36
C GLU A 57 -16.46 1.81 1.62
N HIS A 58 -15.48 2.55 2.15
CA HIS A 58 -15.64 3.42 3.32
C HIS A 58 -15.86 2.68 4.63
N VAL A 59 -15.65 1.36 4.64
CA VAL A 59 -15.78 0.56 5.86
C VAL A 59 -14.39 0.12 6.30
N ASN A 60 -14.05 0.36 7.55
CA ASN A 60 -12.75 -0.07 8.08
C ASN A 60 -12.69 -1.59 8.10
N VAL A 61 -11.57 -2.12 7.64
CA VAL A 61 -11.32 -3.55 7.65
C VAL A 61 -9.96 -3.82 8.24
N GLN A 62 -9.78 -5.01 8.81
CA GLN A 62 -8.50 -5.43 9.37
C GLN A 62 -7.66 -6.16 8.34
N ARG A 63 -8.27 -6.69 7.30
CA ARG A 63 -7.59 -7.47 6.29
C ARG A 63 -8.29 -7.35 4.96
N ALA A 64 -7.53 -7.38 3.90
CA ALA A 64 -8.06 -7.37 2.53
C ALA A 64 -7.33 -8.41 1.71
N GLU A 65 -7.98 -8.89 0.64
CA GLU A 65 -7.47 -9.99 -0.15
C GLU A 65 -7.16 -9.54 -1.57
N ALA A 66 -6.45 -10.40 -2.30
CA ALA A 66 -6.16 -10.15 -3.70
C ALA A 66 -7.46 -9.90 -4.47
N GLY A 67 -7.39 -8.96 -5.38
CA GLY A 67 -8.55 -8.59 -6.20
C GLY A 67 -9.40 -7.47 -5.63
N GLN A 68 -9.15 -7.07 -4.39
CA GLN A 68 -9.90 -5.98 -3.78
C GLN A 68 -9.16 -4.65 -3.94
N SER A 69 -9.92 -3.56 -4.00
CA SER A 69 -9.35 -2.22 -3.97
C SER A 69 -9.58 -1.66 -2.58
N ILE A 70 -8.54 -1.11 -1.99
CA ILE A 70 -8.63 -0.56 -0.64
C ILE A 70 -8.23 0.90 -0.62
N GLY A 71 -8.76 1.65 0.35
CA GLY A 71 -8.27 2.97 0.69
C GLY A 71 -7.29 2.84 1.83
N LEU A 72 -6.10 3.40 1.65
CA LEU A 72 -5.02 3.26 2.60
C LEU A 72 -4.47 4.63 2.94
N LYS A 73 -4.46 4.96 4.24
CA LYS A 73 -3.85 6.21 4.67
C LYS A 73 -2.35 6.12 4.51
N VAL A 74 -1.77 7.09 3.82
CA VAL A 74 -0.33 7.08 3.57
C VAL A 74 0.32 8.31 4.20
N ALA A 75 1.58 8.14 4.60
CA ALA A 75 2.32 9.20 5.29
C ALA A 75 2.92 10.20 4.31
N GLU A 76 3.11 9.81 3.06
CA GLU A 76 3.75 10.65 2.06
C GLU A 76 2.95 10.63 0.77
N HIS A 77 3.25 11.59 -0.08
CA HIS A 77 2.60 11.69 -1.38
C HIS A 77 2.94 10.47 -2.24
N VAL A 78 1.92 9.87 -2.85
CA VAL A 78 2.13 8.77 -3.79
C VAL A 78 1.52 9.15 -5.13
N ARG A 79 1.84 8.39 -6.16
CA ARG A 79 1.36 8.66 -7.51
C ARG A 79 0.72 7.42 -8.08
N GLU A 80 -0.15 7.62 -9.05
CA GLU A 80 -0.74 6.50 -9.77
C GLU A 80 0.38 5.67 -10.39
N ARG A 81 0.21 4.36 -10.38
CA ARG A 81 1.16 3.36 -10.90
C ARG A 81 2.34 3.08 -9.98
N ASP A 82 2.45 3.77 -8.85
CA ASP A 82 3.44 3.36 -7.87
C ASP A 82 3.10 1.95 -7.40
N VAL A 83 4.12 1.19 -7.08
CA VAL A 83 3.95 -0.22 -6.70
C VAL A 83 4.07 -0.32 -5.19
N VAL A 84 3.21 -1.14 -4.60
CA VAL A 84 3.19 -1.37 -3.16
C VAL A 84 3.72 -2.76 -2.87
N TYR A 85 4.67 -2.83 -1.96
CA TYR A 85 5.26 -4.10 -1.50
C TYR A 85 4.97 -4.26 -0.02
N LYS A 86 4.93 -5.50 0.43
CA LYS A 86 4.78 -5.84 1.84
C LYS A 86 6.07 -6.51 2.31
N LYS A 87 6.58 -6.10 3.46
CA LYS A 87 7.71 -6.79 4.08
C LYS A 87 7.24 -8.10 4.68
N LEU A 88 8.00 -9.14 4.41
CA LEU A 88 7.68 -10.49 4.88
C LEU A 88 8.36 -10.81 6.20
#